data_76b61db880a846451faf167af642f1ed
#
_entry.id   76b61db880a846451faf167af642f1ed
#
_cell.length_a   1.000
_cell.length_b   1.000
_cell.length_c   1.000
_cell.angle_alpha   90.00
_cell.angle_beta   90.00
_cell.angle_gamma   90.00
#
_symmetry.space_group_name_H-M   'P 1'
#
loop_
_entity.id
_entity.type
_entity.pdbx_description
1 polymer ?
#
loop_
_entity_poly.entity_id
_entity_poly.type
_entity_poly.pdbx_seq_one_letter_code
_entity_poly.pdbx_strand_id
1 'polypeptide(L)'
;MVNLTIDGRPVQAPEGTTILEAARQADIHIPHLCYLKGINEIAACRVCCVEVEGERAMVTACNNPVQEGMAVHTNSPRARSTRRINVELILSQHDCKCATCVRSGNCQLQEIANDLGILELPFETQLPQGLRKAWTTTFPLFHDYNKCIKCMRCIQVCDKIQSLSIWDVAGTGSRTTIDVSNNRVIKDSDCALCGQCITHCPTGGLRERDDTQRAFAALADPDKITVVQVAPAVRTAWGEAFGLPREQATMGRMAAALRRLGFRYIFDTNFSADLTIMEEGSEFLCRLRKGDMAQHPMFTSCCPGWVRFLKGQYPQLTGRLSTAKSPQQMFGSVAKSWLARKLGVEPEQIFCVSIMPCVAKKAESELPTMSTEHGPDVDLVLTTREFVRMLRADKIIPALLPEEPLDDPMGVSTGAGVIFGTTGGVMEAALRSASFLLTGQNPDPESFSQLGEGPGLREATYDLAGTPVRCAVVSGLGNTRKLLERILAGKAHYDFVEVMACPGGCVGGGGQPIDKEDRELGGVRSDRLHQLDRQAPLRFSHENPQVQALYREFLGEPLSETSEHLLHTDHTAWAMPNQRKTG
;
A
#
# COMPACT_ATOMS: atom_id res chain seq x y z
N MET A 1 -5.60 11.01 35.48
CA MET A 1 -6.96 10.81 34.91
C MET A 1 -7.74 12.06 35.15
N VAL A 2 -8.51 12.50 34.19
CA VAL A 2 -9.38 13.67 34.20
C VAL A 2 -10.83 13.16 34.16
N ASN A 3 -11.69 13.69 35.03
CA ASN A 3 -13.12 13.37 35.06
C ASN A 3 -13.90 14.49 34.37
N LEU A 4 -14.78 14.11 33.46
CA LEU A 4 -15.62 15.03 32.68
C LEU A 4 -16.98 14.39 32.39
N THR A 5 -17.89 15.16 31.84
CA THR A 5 -19.14 14.62 31.27
C THR A 5 -19.21 14.91 29.76
N ILE A 6 -19.66 13.94 28.98
CA ILE A 6 -19.95 14.11 27.57
C ILE A 6 -21.41 13.66 27.31
N ASP A 7 -22.23 14.60 26.86
CA ASP A 7 -23.68 14.41 26.70
C ASP A 7 -24.36 13.81 27.94
N GLY A 8 -23.95 14.31 29.15
CA GLY A 8 -24.45 13.87 30.43
C GLY A 8 -23.89 12.53 30.93
N ARG A 9 -23.04 11.83 30.14
CA ARG A 9 -22.38 10.57 30.55
C ARG A 9 -21.07 10.89 31.26
N PRO A 10 -20.77 10.31 32.42
CA PRO A 10 -19.45 10.45 33.06
C PRO A 10 -18.40 9.72 32.24
N VAL A 11 -17.27 10.39 31.98
CA VAL A 11 -16.12 9.88 31.20
C VAL A 11 -14.85 10.16 31.97
N GLN A 12 -13.93 9.20 31.97
CA GLN A 12 -12.57 9.37 32.48
C GLN A 12 -11.57 9.21 31.35
N ALA A 13 -10.62 10.12 31.24
CA ALA A 13 -9.57 10.05 30.24
C ALA A 13 -8.21 10.45 30.81
N PRO A 14 -7.09 9.98 30.28
CA PRO A 14 -5.76 10.49 30.63
C PRO A 14 -5.66 12.00 30.38
N GLU A 15 -4.87 12.69 31.20
CA GLU A 15 -4.54 14.11 30.98
C GLU A 15 -3.89 14.28 29.58
N GLY A 16 -4.24 15.34 28.87
CA GLY A 16 -3.78 15.62 27.52
C GLY A 16 -4.57 14.89 26.40
N THR A 17 -5.49 13.98 26.75
CA THR A 17 -6.40 13.37 25.76
C THR A 17 -7.31 14.44 25.17
N THR A 18 -7.50 14.44 23.84
CA THR A 18 -8.45 15.38 23.20
C THR A 18 -9.90 14.99 23.49
N ILE A 19 -10.81 15.97 23.45
CA ILE A 19 -12.25 15.74 23.62
C ILE A 19 -12.75 14.67 22.62
N LEU A 20 -12.26 14.70 21.38
CA LEU A 20 -12.61 13.71 20.36
C LEU A 20 -12.20 12.28 20.74
N GLU A 21 -10.99 12.12 21.24
CA GLU A 21 -10.50 10.79 21.65
C GLU A 21 -11.17 10.29 22.94
N ALA A 22 -11.45 11.20 23.89
CA ALA A 22 -12.21 10.86 25.08
C ALA A 22 -13.65 10.42 24.74
N ALA A 23 -14.30 11.11 23.81
CA ALA A 23 -15.62 10.73 23.31
C ALA A 23 -15.58 9.36 22.59
N ARG A 24 -14.55 9.11 21.76
CA ARG A 24 -14.36 7.82 21.06
C ARG A 24 -14.16 6.66 22.04
N GLN A 25 -13.39 6.85 23.12
CA GLN A 25 -13.21 5.85 24.18
C GLN A 25 -14.50 5.54 24.95
N ALA A 26 -15.41 6.50 24.99
CA ALA A 26 -16.73 6.37 25.60
C ALA A 26 -17.84 5.94 24.62
N ASP A 27 -17.46 5.54 23.41
CA ASP A 27 -18.36 5.14 22.32
C ASP A 27 -19.36 6.26 21.94
N ILE A 28 -18.88 7.52 21.98
CA ILE A 28 -19.63 8.70 21.55
C ILE A 28 -19.01 9.22 20.26
N HIS A 29 -19.80 9.21 19.17
CA HIS A 29 -19.34 9.65 17.87
C HIS A 29 -19.40 11.17 17.69
N ILE A 30 -18.26 11.79 17.39
CA ILE A 30 -18.15 13.19 16.96
C ILE A 30 -17.66 13.20 15.50
N PRO A 31 -18.46 13.71 14.54
CA PRO A 31 -18.06 13.71 13.13
C PRO A 31 -16.86 14.63 12.90
N HIS A 32 -15.96 14.20 12.03
CA HIS A 32 -14.73 14.93 11.69
C HIS A 32 -14.27 14.59 10.26
N LEU A 33 -13.48 15.48 9.63
CA LEU A 33 -12.95 15.26 8.28
C LEU A 33 -11.43 15.38 8.20
N CYS A 34 -10.83 16.34 8.93
CA CYS A 34 -9.39 16.57 8.83
C CYS A 34 -8.56 15.76 9.86
N TYR A 35 -9.15 15.30 10.93
CA TYR A 35 -8.45 14.66 12.03
C TYR A 35 -7.86 13.30 11.64
N LEU A 36 -6.58 13.09 11.96
CA LEU A 36 -5.88 11.81 12.00
C LEU A 36 -5.02 11.80 13.25
N LYS A 37 -5.26 10.84 14.14
CA LYS A 37 -4.59 10.75 15.45
C LYS A 37 -3.07 10.73 15.30
N GLY A 38 -2.38 11.64 16.02
CA GLY A 38 -0.93 11.77 16.00
C GLY A 38 -0.33 12.29 14.69
N ILE A 39 -1.13 12.45 13.64
CA ILE A 39 -0.69 12.86 12.32
C ILE A 39 -1.22 14.25 11.97
N ASN A 40 -2.53 14.45 12.01
CA ASN A 40 -3.18 15.69 11.58
C ASN A 40 -4.25 16.14 12.57
N GLU A 41 -3.91 16.98 13.53
CA GLU A 41 -4.75 17.48 14.62
C GLU A 41 -4.89 19.00 14.56
N ILE A 42 -5.09 19.55 13.36
CA ILE A 42 -4.98 21.00 13.08
C ILE A 42 -6.33 21.74 13.10
N ALA A 43 -7.44 21.05 13.32
CA ALA A 43 -8.79 21.61 13.37
C ALA A 43 -9.20 22.41 12.12
N ALA A 44 -8.68 22.09 10.91
CA ALA A 44 -8.91 22.86 9.69
C ALA A 44 -10.38 22.85 9.22
N CYS A 45 -11.07 21.70 9.34
CA CYS A 45 -12.43 21.55 8.80
C CYS A 45 -13.53 22.06 9.74
N ARG A 46 -13.26 22.15 11.03
CA ARG A 46 -14.19 22.56 12.11
C ARG A 46 -15.53 21.79 12.16
N VAL A 47 -15.56 20.59 11.60
CA VAL A 47 -16.73 19.72 11.64
C VAL A 47 -16.92 19.09 13.02
N CYS A 48 -15.84 18.90 13.78
CA CYS A 48 -15.85 18.34 15.14
C CYS A 48 -16.20 19.36 16.25
N CYS A 49 -16.84 20.48 15.91
CA CYS A 49 -17.24 21.48 16.90
C CYS A 49 -18.24 20.90 17.90
N VAL A 50 -17.97 21.17 19.18
CA VAL A 50 -18.80 20.83 20.35
C VAL A 50 -19.04 22.06 21.20
N GLU A 51 -20.08 22.04 22.02
CA GLU A 51 -20.33 23.04 23.04
C GLU A 51 -19.75 22.59 24.38
N VAL A 52 -19.03 23.44 25.04
CA VAL A 52 -18.47 23.20 26.38
C VAL A 52 -19.12 24.21 27.35
N GLU A 53 -19.66 23.73 28.45
CA GLU A 53 -20.30 24.60 29.44
C GLU A 53 -19.28 25.62 30.00
N GLY A 54 -19.72 26.85 30.09
CA GLY A 54 -18.86 27.98 30.50
C GLY A 54 -18.05 28.61 29.36
N GLU A 55 -17.93 27.96 28.22
CA GLU A 55 -17.23 28.50 27.05
C GLU A 55 -18.16 29.34 26.18
N ARG A 56 -17.72 30.55 25.81
CA ARG A 56 -18.49 31.45 24.95
C ARG A 56 -18.49 30.99 23.46
N ALA A 57 -17.39 30.43 23.02
CA ALA A 57 -17.17 29.96 21.64
C ALA A 57 -17.34 28.44 21.52
N MET A 58 -17.69 27.97 20.31
CA MET A 58 -17.66 26.55 19.99
C MET A 58 -16.21 26.04 20.00
N VAL A 59 -15.98 24.89 20.59
CA VAL A 59 -14.67 24.25 20.75
C VAL A 59 -14.51 23.14 19.71
N THR A 60 -13.36 23.03 19.10
CA THR A 60 -13.04 21.90 18.19
C THR A 60 -12.54 20.71 19.00
N ALA A 61 -13.26 19.60 18.97
CA ALA A 61 -12.96 18.43 19.82
C ALA A 61 -11.63 17.75 19.47
N CYS A 62 -11.16 17.86 18.22
CA CYS A 62 -10.01 17.10 17.73
C CYS A 62 -8.64 17.60 18.21
N ASN A 63 -8.55 18.84 18.74
CA ASN A 63 -7.28 19.45 19.17
C ASN A 63 -7.37 20.15 20.53
N ASN A 64 -8.49 20.06 21.22
CA ASN A 64 -8.64 20.59 22.57
C ASN A 64 -8.59 19.45 23.59
N PRO A 65 -7.68 19.52 24.57
CA PRO A 65 -7.58 18.50 25.62
C PRO A 65 -8.74 18.60 26.61
N VAL A 66 -9.09 17.46 27.20
CA VAL A 66 -10.06 17.39 28.30
C VAL A 66 -9.52 18.07 29.58
N GLN A 67 -10.42 18.63 30.38
CA GLN A 67 -10.12 19.25 31.66
C GLN A 67 -11.03 18.72 32.77
N GLU A 68 -10.57 18.78 34.02
CA GLU A 68 -11.34 18.30 35.17
C GLU A 68 -12.65 19.08 35.30
N GLY A 69 -13.76 18.35 35.46
CA GLY A 69 -15.10 18.93 35.61
C GLY A 69 -15.72 19.46 34.30
N MET A 70 -15.06 19.30 33.13
CA MET A 70 -15.58 19.78 31.86
C MET A 70 -16.91 19.09 31.54
N ALA A 71 -17.91 19.87 31.09
CA ALA A 71 -19.17 19.36 30.56
C ALA A 71 -19.27 19.67 29.08
N VAL A 72 -19.31 18.62 28.26
CA VAL A 72 -19.27 18.68 26.78
C VAL A 72 -20.60 18.23 26.20
N HIS A 73 -21.17 19.03 25.28
CA HIS A 73 -22.37 18.68 24.53
C HIS A 73 -22.00 18.51 23.05
N THR A 74 -22.01 17.27 22.57
CA THR A 74 -21.57 16.93 21.21
C THR A 74 -22.62 17.27 20.17
N ASN A 75 -23.90 17.31 20.54
CA ASN A 75 -25.01 17.45 19.61
C ASN A 75 -26.10 18.45 20.09
N SER A 76 -25.70 19.54 20.76
CA SER A 76 -26.61 20.64 21.07
C SER A 76 -27.14 21.33 19.78
N PRO A 77 -28.26 22.09 19.85
CA PRO A 77 -28.74 22.88 18.71
C PRO A 77 -27.66 23.77 18.10
N ARG A 78 -26.83 24.36 18.95
CA ARG A 78 -25.73 25.24 18.55
C ARG A 78 -24.60 24.48 17.88
N ALA A 79 -24.24 23.29 18.39
CA ALA A 79 -23.25 22.41 17.77
C ALA A 79 -23.71 21.95 16.39
N ARG A 80 -24.96 21.50 16.25
CA ARG A 80 -25.54 21.08 14.97
C ARG A 80 -25.57 22.20 13.94
N SER A 81 -26.02 23.40 14.32
CA SER A 81 -26.07 24.55 13.42
C SER A 81 -24.65 24.95 12.95
N THR A 82 -23.68 25.03 13.86
CA THR A 82 -22.28 25.37 13.52
C THR A 82 -21.67 24.32 12.59
N ARG A 83 -21.89 23.05 12.87
CA ARG A 83 -21.39 21.94 12.04
C ARG A 83 -21.99 21.96 10.65
N ARG A 84 -23.31 22.18 10.56
CA ARG A 84 -24.03 22.32 9.28
C ARG A 84 -23.44 23.43 8.42
N ILE A 85 -23.26 24.64 8.95
CA ILE A 85 -22.68 25.78 8.22
C ILE A 85 -21.26 25.44 7.75
N ASN A 86 -20.43 24.82 8.59
CA ASN A 86 -19.06 24.44 8.20
C ASN A 86 -19.07 23.43 7.04
N VAL A 87 -19.97 22.45 7.04
CA VAL A 87 -20.10 21.48 5.94
C VAL A 87 -20.64 22.13 4.68
N GLU A 88 -21.63 23.01 4.78
CA GLU A 88 -22.16 23.78 3.64
C GLU A 88 -21.07 24.65 2.99
N LEU A 89 -20.20 25.30 3.78
CA LEU A 89 -19.03 26.05 3.29
C LEU A 89 -18.00 25.14 2.60
N ILE A 90 -17.77 23.94 3.12
CA ILE A 90 -16.90 22.95 2.44
C ILE A 90 -17.52 22.55 1.10
N LEU A 91 -18.81 22.24 1.07
CA LEU A 91 -19.52 21.81 -0.14
C LEU A 91 -19.58 22.92 -1.20
N SER A 92 -19.63 24.21 -0.81
CA SER A 92 -19.61 25.33 -1.77
C SER A 92 -18.32 25.43 -2.59
N GLN A 93 -17.24 24.76 -2.17
CA GLN A 93 -15.98 24.69 -2.89
C GLN A 93 -15.64 23.26 -3.36
N HIS A 94 -16.62 22.35 -3.35
CA HIS A 94 -16.46 20.95 -3.71
C HIS A 94 -17.32 20.60 -4.94
N ASP A 95 -16.73 19.85 -5.90
CA ASP A 95 -17.50 19.30 -7.01
C ASP A 95 -18.33 18.11 -6.54
N CYS A 96 -19.61 18.37 -6.27
CA CYS A 96 -20.54 17.38 -5.72
C CYS A 96 -21.06 16.34 -6.74
N LYS A 97 -20.33 16.09 -7.84
CA LYS A 97 -20.64 15.02 -8.80
C LYS A 97 -20.35 13.63 -8.20
N CYS A 98 -21.11 13.25 -7.19
CA CYS A 98 -20.88 12.02 -6.43
C CYS A 98 -21.06 10.75 -7.28
N ALA A 99 -21.98 10.73 -8.24
CA ALA A 99 -22.22 9.57 -9.10
C ALA A 99 -20.99 9.14 -9.93
N THR A 100 -20.12 10.07 -10.27
CA THR A 100 -18.87 9.82 -11.01
C THR A 100 -17.61 9.85 -10.14
N CYS A 101 -17.76 9.90 -8.82
CA CYS A 101 -16.65 9.99 -7.88
C CYS A 101 -16.16 8.59 -7.47
N VAL A 102 -14.83 8.41 -7.42
CA VAL A 102 -14.21 7.15 -6.94
C VAL A 102 -14.55 6.80 -5.49
N ARG A 103 -15.02 7.78 -4.70
CA ARG A 103 -15.43 7.62 -3.31
C ARG A 103 -16.96 7.57 -3.14
N SER A 104 -17.72 7.44 -4.22
CA SER A 104 -19.19 7.33 -4.14
C SER A 104 -19.59 6.15 -3.26
N GLY A 105 -20.46 6.39 -2.28
CA GLY A 105 -20.88 5.38 -1.28
C GLY A 105 -19.81 5.03 -0.22
N ASN A 106 -18.62 5.61 -0.31
CA ASN A 106 -17.54 5.47 0.69
C ASN A 106 -16.81 6.82 0.87
N CYS A 107 -17.56 7.88 1.22
CA CYS A 107 -17.05 9.23 1.35
C CYS A 107 -17.54 9.86 2.67
N GLN A 108 -16.62 10.18 3.56
CA GLN A 108 -16.94 10.81 4.85
C GLN A 108 -17.71 12.13 4.69
N LEU A 109 -17.35 12.96 3.69
CA LEU A 109 -18.06 14.22 3.44
C LEU A 109 -19.51 13.97 3.02
N GLN A 110 -19.76 12.99 2.15
CA GLN A 110 -21.11 12.62 1.68
C GLN A 110 -21.96 12.12 2.84
N GLU A 111 -21.40 11.25 3.70
CA GLU A 111 -22.08 10.71 4.87
C GLU A 111 -22.48 11.82 5.85
N ILE A 112 -21.52 12.69 6.24
CA ILE A 112 -21.78 13.80 7.16
C ILE A 112 -22.81 14.79 6.58
N ALA A 113 -22.77 15.06 5.29
CA ALA A 113 -23.77 15.93 4.64
C ALA A 113 -25.17 15.31 4.71
N ASN A 114 -25.29 14.01 4.47
CA ASN A 114 -26.56 13.27 4.61
C ASN A 114 -27.07 13.27 6.05
N ASP A 115 -26.21 12.99 7.03
CA ASP A 115 -26.57 12.96 8.46
C ASP A 115 -27.03 14.33 8.99
N LEU A 116 -26.50 15.42 8.41
CA LEU A 116 -26.91 16.78 8.73
C LEU A 116 -28.16 17.22 7.94
N GLY A 117 -28.70 16.39 7.06
CA GLY A 117 -29.88 16.70 6.24
C GLY A 117 -29.64 17.88 5.30
N ILE A 118 -28.42 18.02 4.73
CA ILE A 118 -28.12 19.07 3.76
C ILE A 118 -28.65 18.64 2.39
N LEU A 119 -29.82 19.15 2.03
CA LEU A 119 -30.50 18.84 0.75
C LEU A 119 -30.24 19.93 -0.30
N GLU A 120 -29.99 21.15 0.15
CA GLU A 120 -29.73 22.31 -0.69
C GLU A 120 -28.50 23.06 -0.17
N LEU A 121 -27.74 23.67 -1.07
CA LEU A 121 -26.61 24.51 -0.72
C LEU A 121 -27.02 25.97 -0.73
N PRO A 122 -26.92 26.69 0.42
CA PRO A 122 -27.27 28.11 0.48
C PRO A 122 -26.25 29.02 -0.19
N PHE A 123 -25.07 28.46 -0.54
CA PHE A 123 -23.97 29.20 -1.16
C PHE A 123 -23.78 28.73 -2.61
N GLU A 124 -23.50 29.67 -3.52
CA GLU A 124 -23.11 29.32 -4.88
C GLU A 124 -21.79 28.52 -4.88
N THR A 125 -21.75 27.46 -5.68
CA THR A 125 -20.55 26.65 -5.83
C THR A 125 -19.46 27.43 -6.57
N GLN A 126 -18.39 27.73 -5.89
CA GLN A 126 -17.21 28.42 -6.44
C GLN A 126 -16.02 27.44 -6.47
N LEU A 127 -15.92 26.68 -7.56
CA LEU A 127 -14.76 25.83 -7.75
C LEU A 127 -13.52 26.69 -8.00
N PRO A 128 -12.38 26.39 -7.35
CA PRO A 128 -11.14 27.15 -7.53
C PRO A 128 -10.73 27.16 -9.00
N GLN A 129 -10.65 28.33 -9.65
CA GLN A 129 -10.24 28.47 -11.04
C GLN A 129 -8.83 29.09 -11.14
N GLY A 130 -8.09 28.72 -12.18
CA GLY A 130 -6.96 29.52 -12.70
C GLY A 130 -5.57 29.31 -12.10
N LEU A 131 -5.35 28.46 -11.09
CA LEU A 131 -4.01 28.17 -10.55
C LEU A 131 -3.46 26.79 -10.93
N ARG A 132 -4.11 26.11 -11.85
CA ARG A 132 -3.89 24.68 -12.05
C ARG A 132 -3.00 24.41 -13.22
N LYS A 133 -1.89 23.73 -12.97
CA LYS A 133 -1.20 22.98 -14.01
C LYS A 133 -2.05 21.78 -14.40
N ALA A 134 -2.08 21.46 -15.69
CA ALA A 134 -2.71 20.23 -16.15
C ALA A 134 -2.06 19.05 -15.46
N TRP A 135 -2.87 18.19 -14.82
CA TRP A 135 -2.35 16.99 -14.17
C TRP A 135 -1.84 16.00 -15.22
N THR A 136 -0.72 15.33 -14.93
CA THR A 136 -0.18 14.32 -15.83
C THR A 136 -1.03 13.05 -15.75
N THR A 137 -1.90 12.82 -16.72
CA THR A 137 -2.87 11.70 -16.71
C THR A 137 -2.22 10.32 -16.76
N THR A 138 -1.01 10.22 -17.30
CA THR A 138 -0.23 8.97 -17.35
C THR A 138 0.43 8.62 -16.03
N PHE A 139 0.55 9.56 -15.09
CA PHE A 139 1.17 9.29 -13.80
C PHE A 139 0.27 8.39 -12.94
N PRO A 140 0.81 7.41 -12.21
CA PRO A 140 0.01 6.44 -11.45
C PRO A 140 -0.87 7.02 -10.35
N LEU A 141 -0.60 8.25 -9.89
CA LEU A 141 -1.39 8.98 -8.91
C LEU A 141 -2.06 10.18 -9.58
N PHE A 142 -3.34 10.39 -9.29
CA PHE A 142 -4.15 11.49 -9.80
C PHE A 142 -4.68 12.36 -8.67
N HIS A 143 -4.66 13.68 -8.87
CA HIS A 143 -5.26 14.67 -7.97
C HIS A 143 -6.38 15.44 -8.66
N ASP A 144 -7.58 15.36 -8.07
CA ASP A 144 -8.73 16.17 -8.46
C ASP A 144 -8.89 17.34 -7.49
N TYR A 145 -8.43 18.51 -7.90
CA TYR A 145 -8.49 19.74 -7.10
C TYR A 145 -9.92 20.13 -6.71
N ASN A 146 -10.91 19.84 -7.57
CA ASN A 146 -12.31 20.18 -7.33
C ASN A 146 -12.95 19.35 -6.23
N LYS A 147 -12.34 18.20 -5.88
CA LYS A 147 -12.79 17.32 -4.81
C LYS A 147 -11.95 17.46 -3.55
N CYS A 148 -10.96 18.36 -3.56
CA CYS A 148 -10.12 18.63 -2.40
C CYS A 148 -10.83 19.56 -1.41
N ILE A 149 -10.98 19.10 -0.16
CA ILE A 149 -11.57 19.88 0.95
C ILE A 149 -10.51 20.58 1.82
N LYS A 150 -9.26 20.59 1.39
CA LYS A 150 -8.15 21.30 2.05
C LYS A 150 -7.92 20.86 3.51
N CYS A 151 -8.15 19.58 3.79
CA CYS A 151 -8.02 18.99 5.13
C CYS A 151 -6.57 18.79 5.59
N MET A 152 -5.58 18.95 4.71
CA MET A 152 -4.14 18.81 4.93
C MET A 152 -3.67 17.38 5.29
N ARG A 153 -4.53 16.37 5.31
CA ARG A 153 -4.14 14.98 5.63
C ARG A 153 -3.02 14.47 4.73
N CYS A 154 -3.08 14.71 3.42
CA CYS A 154 -2.05 14.25 2.46
C CYS A 154 -0.68 14.91 2.70
N ILE A 155 -0.64 16.19 3.09
CA ILE A 155 0.60 16.88 3.48
C ILE A 155 1.19 16.19 4.71
N GLN A 156 0.42 16.10 5.80
CA GLN A 156 0.91 15.59 7.08
C GLN A 156 1.34 14.12 7.02
N VAL A 157 0.60 13.29 6.29
CA VAL A 157 1.00 11.88 6.07
C VAL A 157 2.30 11.81 5.25
N CYS A 158 2.42 12.62 4.20
CA CYS A 158 3.63 12.64 3.38
C CYS A 158 4.85 13.13 4.16
N ASP A 159 4.67 14.12 5.03
CA ASP A 159 5.77 14.69 5.82
C ASP A 159 6.13 13.82 7.03
N LYS A 160 5.15 13.50 7.88
CA LYS A 160 5.41 12.84 9.17
C LYS A 160 5.64 11.34 9.04
N ILE A 161 4.89 10.67 8.16
CA ILE A 161 4.96 9.21 8.02
C ILE A 161 5.95 8.80 6.93
N GLN A 162 5.98 9.53 5.81
CA GLN A 162 6.80 9.17 4.65
C GLN A 162 8.07 10.03 4.49
N SER A 163 8.18 11.15 5.20
CA SER A 163 9.35 12.07 5.14
C SER A 163 9.73 12.49 3.72
N LEU A 164 8.73 12.76 2.84
CA LEU A 164 8.95 13.07 1.43
C LEU A 164 8.58 14.49 1.02
N SER A 165 7.69 15.16 1.75
CA SER A 165 7.23 16.55 1.51
C SER A 165 6.84 16.83 0.06
N ILE A 166 6.10 15.88 -0.55
CA ILE A 166 5.64 16.00 -1.95
C ILE A 166 4.50 17.00 -2.08
N TRP A 167 3.65 17.11 -1.08
CA TRP A 167 2.46 17.96 -1.07
C TRP A 167 2.67 19.20 -0.22
N ASP A 168 2.12 20.34 -0.69
CA ASP A 168 2.13 21.60 0.05
C ASP A 168 0.87 22.41 -0.23
N VAL A 169 0.68 23.47 0.54
CA VAL A 169 -0.39 24.45 0.33
C VAL A 169 -0.01 25.37 -0.82
N ALA A 170 -0.90 25.52 -1.79
CA ALA A 170 -0.75 26.43 -2.91
C ALA A 170 -1.89 27.45 -2.94
N GLY A 171 -1.58 28.69 -3.36
CA GLY A 171 -2.55 29.79 -3.41
C GLY A 171 -2.88 30.37 -2.05
N THR A 172 -3.75 31.39 -2.04
CA THR A 172 -4.18 32.11 -0.83
C THR A 172 -5.69 32.42 -0.89
N GLY A 173 -6.31 32.60 0.26
CA GLY A 173 -7.74 32.90 0.38
C GLY A 173 -8.62 31.84 -0.24
N SER A 174 -9.62 32.21 -1.02
CA SER A 174 -10.54 31.28 -1.70
C SER A 174 -9.85 30.39 -2.76
N ARG A 175 -8.66 30.78 -3.23
CA ARG A 175 -7.85 30.03 -4.18
C ARG A 175 -6.92 29.00 -3.52
N THR A 176 -6.90 28.92 -2.20
CA THR A 176 -6.10 27.92 -1.48
C THR A 176 -6.45 26.52 -1.95
N THR A 177 -5.44 25.72 -2.25
CA THR A 177 -5.55 24.29 -2.61
C THR A 177 -4.34 23.53 -2.10
N ILE A 178 -4.33 22.22 -2.29
CA ILE A 178 -3.15 21.37 -2.09
C ILE A 178 -2.57 21.06 -3.45
N ASP A 179 -1.27 21.24 -3.61
CA ASP A 179 -0.55 20.95 -4.85
C ASP A 179 0.85 20.38 -4.54
N VAL A 180 1.58 20.06 -5.59
CA VAL A 180 2.96 19.55 -5.46
C VAL A 180 3.88 20.68 -4.97
N SER A 181 4.67 20.38 -3.95
CA SER A 181 5.63 21.32 -3.35
C SER A 181 6.51 22.03 -4.39
N ASN A 182 6.84 23.29 -4.12
CA ASN A 182 7.64 24.13 -5.01
C ASN A 182 7.03 24.34 -6.40
N ASN A 183 5.71 24.25 -6.52
CA ASN A 183 4.98 24.42 -7.77
C ASN A 183 5.50 23.52 -8.92
N ARG A 184 5.94 22.31 -8.59
CA ARG A 184 6.44 21.31 -9.55
C ARG A 184 5.27 20.56 -10.20
N VAL A 185 5.55 19.89 -11.32
CA VAL A 185 4.66 18.85 -11.85
C VAL A 185 4.98 17.55 -11.12
N ILE A 186 3.96 16.75 -10.80
CA ILE A 186 4.13 15.54 -9.99
C ILE A 186 5.16 14.55 -10.56
N LYS A 187 5.24 14.42 -11.89
CA LYS A 187 6.23 13.56 -12.57
C LYS A 187 7.68 14.00 -12.37
N ASP A 188 7.89 15.29 -12.03
CA ASP A 188 9.21 15.87 -11.80
C ASP A 188 9.57 15.89 -10.31
N SER A 189 8.77 15.24 -9.47
CA SER A 189 9.03 15.06 -8.04
C SER A 189 9.55 13.65 -7.74
N ASP A 190 10.29 13.51 -6.63
CA ASP A 190 10.74 12.20 -6.14
C ASP A 190 9.65 11.47 -5.34
N CYS A 191 8.40 11.54 -5.82
CA CYS A 191 7.30 10.82 -5.22
C CYS A 191 7.56 9.31 -5.23
N ALA A 192 7.51 8.67 -4.06
CA ALA A 192 7.68 7.23 -3.91
C ALA A 192 6.46 6.42 -4.40
N LEU A 193 5.36 7.07 -4.76
CA LEU A 193 4.11 6.42 -5.17
C LEU A 193 3.54 5.44 -4.13
N CYS A 194 3.86 5.63 -2.85
CA CYS A 194 3.37 4.78 -1.75
C CYS A 194 1.84 4.79 -1.62
N GLY A 195 1.15 5.83 -2.15
CA GLY A 195 -0.31 5.94 -2.12
C GLY A 195 -0.92 6.27 -0.76
N GLN A 196 -0.11 6.53 0.28
CA GLN A 196 -0.63 6.85 1.62
C GLN A 196 -1.47 8.14 1.64
N CYS A 197 -1.17 9.08 0.77
CA CYS A 197 -2.02 10.26 0.57
C CYS A 197 -3.42 9.93 0.01
N ILE A 198 -3.56 8.84 -0.75
CA ILE A 198 -4.85 8.36 -1.26
C ILE A 198 -5.65 7.71 -0.14
N THR A 199 -5.04 6.79 0.62
CA THR A 199 -5.72 6.04 1.69
C THR A 199 -6.25 6.96 2.79
N HIS A 200 -5.56 8.07 3.06
CA HIS A 200 -5.94 9.04 4.08
C HIS A 200 -6.78 10.22 3.56
N CYS A 201 -7.07 10.28 2.26
CA CYS A 201 -7.95 11.32 1.70
C CYS A 201 -9.42 11.02 2.06
N PRO A 202 -10.12 11.92 2.78
CA PRO A 202 -11.51 11.68 3.21
C PRO A 202 -12.52 11.81 2.05
N THR A 203 -12.06 12.31 0.90
CA THR A 203 -12.87 12.52 -0.31
C THR A 203 -12.20 11.90 -1.54
N GLY A 204 -12.75 12.12 -2.72
CA GLY A 204 -12.17 11.69 -4.01
C GLY A 204 -11.09 12.60 -4.56
N GLY A 205 -10.49 13.49 -3.74
CA GLY A 205 -9.46 14.42 -4.20
C GLY A 205 -8.16 13.77 -4.66
N LEU A 206 -7.82 12.61 -4.11
CA LEU A 206 -6.66 11.81 -4.52
C LEU A 206 -7.09 10.39 -4.86
N ARG A 207 -6.57 9.85 -5.95
CA ARG A 207 -6.83 8.49 -6.40
C ARG A 207 -5.65 7.95 -7.22
N GLU A 208 -5.64 6.67 -7.43
CA GLU A 208 -4.80 6.02 -8.45
C GLU A 208 -5.27 6.37 -9.87
N ARG A 209 -4.38 6.25 -10.86
CA ARG A 209 -4.78 6.21 -12.28
C ARG A 209 -5.71 5.01 -12.46
N ASP A 210 -6.82 5.22 -13.16
CA ASP A 210 -7.79 4.17 -13.43
C ASP A 210 -7.44 3.44 -14.73
N ASP A 211 -7.05 2.19 -14.61
CA ASP A 211 -6.70 1.33 -15.73
C ASP A 211 -7.77 0.24 -16.01
N THR A 212 -8.96 0.32 -15.40
CA THR A 212 -10.03 -0.68 -15.56
C THR A 212 -10.50 -0.82 -17.01
N GLN A 213 -10.59 0.28 -17.76
CA GLN A 213 -10.98 0.23 -19.16
C GLN A 213 -9.94 -0.47 -20.04
N ARG A 214 -8.63 -0.31 -19.71
CA ARG A 214 -7.56 -1.04 -20.39
C ARG A 214 -7.65 -2.55 -20.12
N ALA A 215 -8.02 -2.91 -18.88
CA ALA A 215 -8.25 -4.30 -18.52
C ALA A 215 -9.44 -4.90 -19.30
N PHE A 216 -10.59 -4.22 -19.31
CA PHE A 216 -11.75 -4.69 -20.09
C PHE A 216 -11.47 -4.77 -21.60
N ALA A 217 -10.72 -3.84 -22.16
CA ALA A 217 -10.32 -3.90 -23.56
C ALA A 217 -9.42 -5.11 -23.86
N ALA A 218 -8.50 -5.43 -22.96
CA ALA A 218 -7.65 -6.61 -23.10
C ALA A 218 -8.44 -7.93 -22.96
N LEU A 219 -9.44 -7.97 -22.06
CA LEU A 219 -10.31 -9.13 -21.88
C LEU A 219 -11.24 -9.37 -23.08
N ALA A 220 -11.58 -8.32 -23.82
CA ALA A 220 -12.42 -8.39 -25.01
C ALA A 220 -11.64 -8.68 -26.30
N ASP A 221 -10.30 -8.63 -26.25
CA ASP A 221 -9.42 -8.83 -27.40
C ASP A 221 -9.17 -10.34 -27.62
N PRO A 222 -9.66 -10.94 -28.73
CA PRO A 222 -9.51 -12.37 -28.96
C PRO A 222 -8.07 -12.81 -29.27
N ASP A 223 -7.21 -11.87 -29.66
CA ASP A 223 -5.81 -12.15 -29.99
C ASP A 223 -4.92 -12.21 -28.74
N LYS A 224 -5.45 -11.81 -27.58
CA LYS A 224 -4.75 -11.81 -26.30
C LYS A 224 -5.09 -13.01 -25.43
N ILE A 225 -4.05 -13.60 -24.89
CA ILE A 225 -4.14 -14.60 -23.84
C ILE A 225 -3.97 -13.87 -22.51
N THR A 226 -5.09 -13.56 -21.87
CA THR A 226 -5.07 -12.80 -20.60
C THR A 226 -4.66 -13.69 -19.44
N VAL A 227 -3.51 -13.38 -18.84
CA VAL A 227 -2.94 -14.06 -17.68
C VAL A 227 -3.00 -13.09 -16.51
N VAL A 228 -3.54 -13.50 -15.38
CA VAL A 228 -3.60 -12.65 -14.18
C VAL A 228 -2.91 -13.29 -13.00
N GLN A 229 -2.16 -12.46 -12.26
CA GLN A 229 -1.55 -12.79 -10.97
C GLN A 229 -2.14 -11.94 -9.86
N VAL A 230 -2.27 -12.51 -8.66
CA VAL A 230 -2.84 -11.82 -7.49
C VAL A 230 -1.85 -11.79 -6.33
N ALA A 231 -1.53 -10.59 -5.84
CA ALA A 231 -0.61 -10.42 -4.72
C ALA A 231 -1.17 -10.96 -3.39
N PRO A 232 -0.31 -11.45 -2.48
CA PRO A 232 -0.75 -12.06 -1.20
C PRO A 232 -1.64 -11.14 -0.38
N ALA A 233 -1.34 -9.85 -0.26
CA ALA A 233 -2.13 -8.91 0.55
C ALA A 233 -3.52 -8.59 -0.03
N VAL A 234 -3.76 -8.83 -1.33
CA VAL A 234 -5.08 -8.59 -1.95
C VAL A 234 -6.13 -9.52 -1.36
N ARG A 235 -5.78 -10.79 -1.10
CA ARG A 235 -6.70 -11.82 -0.58
C ARG A 235 -7.30 -11.46 0.78
N THR A 236 -6.65 -10.60 1.57
CA THR A 236 -7.15 -10.21 2.88
C THR A 236 -8.11 -9.02 2.86
N ALA A 237 -8.25 -8.34 1.72
CA ALA A 237 -8.94 -7.06 1.65
C ALA A 237 -10.01 -6.95 0.54
N TRP A 238 -9.95 -7.74 -0.53
CA TRP A 238 -10.86 -7.59 -1.68
C TRP A 238 -12.34 -7.74 -1.34
N GLY A 239 -12.65 -8.60 -0.36
CA GLY A 239 -14.01 -8.84 0.11
C GLY A 239 -14.60 -7.71 0.95
N GLU A 240 -13.77 -6.84 1.54
CA GLU A 240 -14.21 -5.76 2.46
C GLU A 240 -15.24 -4.82 1.81
N ALA A 241 -15.02 -4.49 0.53
CA ALA A 241 -15.91 -3.60 -0.23
C ALA A 241 -17.30 -4.20 -0.53
N PHE A 242 -17.48 -5.49 -0.27
CA PHE A 242 -18.73 -6.25 -0.44
C PHE A 242 -19.31 -6.72 0.90
N GLY A 243 -18.70 -6.34 2.02
CA GLY A 243 -19.10 -6.82 3.34
C GLY A 243 -18.87 -8.32 3.54
N LEU A 244 -18.02 -8.95 2.71
CA LEU A 244 -17.72 -10.37 2.82
C LEU A 244 -16.75 -10.62 3.98
N PRO A 245 -17.08 -11.53 4.91
CA PRO A 245 -16.14 -11.93 5.96
C PRO A 245 -14.81 -12.40 5.37
N ARG A 246 -13.68 -12.07 6.04
CA ARG A 246 -12.34 -12.39 5.53
C ARG A 246 -12.11 -13.88 5.31
N GLU A 247 -12.69 -14.72 6.14
CA GLU A 247 -12.63 -16.17 6.04
C GLU A 247 -13.32 -16.69 4.78
N GLN A 248 -14.30 -15.94 4.28
CA GLN A 248 -15.06 -16.25 3.06
C GLN A 248 -14.47 -15.58 1.81
N ALA A 249 -13.59 -14.59 1.98
CA ALA A 249 -12.88 -13.92 0.89
C ALA A 249 -11.66 -14.74 0.43
N THR A 250 -11.87 -16.01 0.11
CA THR A 250 -10.84 -16.98 -0.25
C THR A 250 -10.23 -16.73 -1.62
N MET A 251 -9.06 -17.37 -1.88
CA MET A 251 -8.46 -17.35 -3.21
C MET A 251 -9.28 -18.13 -4.25
N GLY A 252 -9.95 -19.18 -3.84
CA GLY A 252 -10.82 -19.95 -4.74
C GLY A 252 -12.02 -19.13 -5.25
N ARG A 253 -12.68 -18.37 -4.37
CA ARG A 253 -13.72 -17.42 -4.79
C ARG A 253 -13.18 -16.28 -5.65
N MET A 254 -11.95 -15.83 -5.37
CA MET A 254 -11.31 -14.84 -6.21
C MET A 254 -10.98 -15.40 -7.60
N ALA A 255 -10.51 -16.65 -7.70
CA ALA A 255 -10.31 -17.34 -8.96
C ALA A 255 -11.61 -17.42 -9.78
N ALA A 256 -12.72 -17.83 -9.13
CA ALA A 256 -14.04 -17.83 -9.78
C ALA A 256 -14.45 -16.43 -10.25
N ALA A 257 -14.19 -15.38 -9.45
CA ALA A 257 -14.47 -14.00 -9.85
C ALA A 257 -13.66 -13.57 -11.09
N LEU A 258 -12.38 -13.91 -11.14
CA LEU A 258 -11.49 -13.57 -12.25
C LEU A 258 -11.84 -14.32 -13.52
N ARG A 259 -12.20 -15.62 -13.44
CA ARG A 259 -12.71 -16.36 -14.59
C ARG A 259 -14.00 -15.77 -15.13
N ARG A 260 -14.88 -15.33 -14.23
CA ARG A 260 -16.13 -14.69 -14.62
C ARG A 260 -15.93 -13.34 -15.31
N LEU A 261 -14.89 -12.59 -14.93
CA LEU A 261 -14.46 -11.37 -15.64
C LEU A 261 -13.88 -11.66 -17.04
N GLY A 262 -13.50 -12.91 -17.34
CA GLY A 262 -12.98 -13.33 -18.64
C GLY A 262 -11.47 -13.57 -18.69
N PHE A 263 -10.75 -13.57 -17.56
CA PHE A 263 -9.35 -13.97 -17.54
C PHE A 263 -9.19 -15.43 -17.93
N ARG A 264 -8.25 -15.70 -18.84
CA ARG A 264 -8.04 -17.06 -19.38
C ARG A 264 -7.23 -17.93 -18.43
N TYR A 265 -6.20 -17.37 -17.78
CA TYR A 265 -5.37 -18.06 -16.80
C TYR A 265 -5.23 -17.22 -15.53
N ILE A 266 -5.38 -17.87 -14.39
CA ILE A 266 -5.40 -17.22 -13.07
C ILE A 266 -4.38 -17.89 -12.17
N PHE A 267 -3.41 -17.10 -11.71
CA PHE A 267 -2.28 -17.55 -10.93
C PHE A 267 -2.10 -16.75 -9.62
N ASP A 268 -1.16 -17.22 -8.82
CA ASP A 268 -0.80 -16.60 -7.55
C ASP A 268 0.59 -15.95 -7.64
N THR A 269 0.70 -14.68 -7.28
CA THR A 269 2.01 -14.01 -7.14
C THR A 269 2.87 -14.68 -6.05
N ASN A 270 2.29 -15.50 -5.16
CA ASN A 270 3.04 -16.26 -4.17
C ASN A 270 4.03 -17.25 -4.82
N PHE A 271 3.69 -17.83 -5.97
CA PHE A 271 4.64 -18.63 -6.76
C PHE A 271 5.93 -17.84 -7.04
N SER A 272 5.80 -16.62 -7.53
CA SER A 272 6.95 -15.78 -7.83
C SER A 272 7.55 -15.13 -6.57
N ALA A 273 6.81 -15.03 -5.47
CA ALA A 273 7.40 -14.69 -4.18
C ALA A 273 8.36 -15.79 -3.71
N ASP A 274 7.96 -17.06 -3.84
CA ASP A 274 8.84 -18.20 -3.56
C ASP A 274 10.07 -18.20 -4.50
N LEU A 275 9.88 -17.89 -5.78
CA LEU A 275 10.97 -17.74 -6.75
C LEU A 275 11.91 -16.59 -6.36
N THR A 276 11.37 -15.44 -5.91
CA THR A 276 12.17 -14.31 -5.44
C THR A 276 13.04 -14.70 -4.25
N ILE A 277 12.52 -15.51 -3.32
CA ILE A 277 13.31 -16.00 -2.18
C ILE A 277 14.47 -16.89 -2.65
N MET A 278 14.29 -17.71 -3.66
CA MET A 278 15.39 -18.54 -4.19
C MET A 278 16.49 -17.67 -4.79
N GLU A 279 16.14 -16.61 -5.54
CA GLU A 279 17.13 -15.70 -6.15
C GLU A 279 17.74 -14.75 -5.11
N GLU A 280 16.92 -14.00 -4.37
CA GLU A 280 17.38 -13.00 -3.39
C GLU A 280 18.12 -13.66 -2.22
N GLY A 281 17.66 -14.82 -1.75
CA GLY A 281 18.34 -15.62 -0.71
C GLY A 281 19.69 -16.14 -1.18
N SER A 282 19.80 -16.61 -2.42
CA SER A 282 21.07 -17.05 -3.01
C SER A 282 22.03 -15.87 -3.24
N GLU A 283 21.53 -14.73 -3.69
CA GLU A 283 22.30 -13.48 -3.80
C GLU A 283 22.83 -13.04 -2.43
N PHE A 284 21.97 -13.05 -1.40
CA PHE A 284 22.36 -12.71 -0.04
C PHE A 284 23.49 -13.62 0.47
N LEU A 285 23.36 -14.93 0.32
CA LEU A 285 24.40 -15.88 0.74
C LEU A 285 25.71 -15.71 -0.04
N CYS A 286 25.62 -15.38 -1.33
CA CYS A 286 26.80 -15.07 -2.15
C CYS A 286 27.52 -13.81 -1.65
N ARG A 287 26.80 -12.74 -1.36
CA ARG A 287 27.34 -11.48 -0.81
C ARG A 287 27.90 -11.67 0.60
N LEU A 288 27.22 -12.47 1.44
CA LEU A 288 27.70 -12.81 2.80
C LEU A 288 29.05 -13.52 2.76
N ARG A 289 29.19 -14.54 1.92
CA ARG A 289 30.45 -15.30 1.75
C ARG A 289 31.59 -14.43 1.23
N LYS A 290 31.32 -13.44 0.38
CA LYS A 290 32.31 -12.50 -0.16
C LYS A 290 32.68 -11.38 0.84
N GLY A 291 31.99 -11.26 1.97
CA GLY A 291 32.18 -10.16 2.92
C GLY A 291 31.77 -8.79 2.41
N ASP A 292 30.94 -8.72 1.35
CA ASP A 292 30.54 -7.48 0.67
C ASP A 292 29.67 -6.57 1.55
N MET A 293 29.15 -7.08 2.67
CA MET A 293 28.27 -6.32 3.58
C MET A 293 28.99 -5.64 4.74
N ALA A 294 30.33 -5.64 4.73
CA ALA A 294 31.14 -5.07 5.82
C ALA A 294 30.87 -3.56 6.09
N GLN A 295 30.57 -2.78 5.06
CA GLN A 295 30.28 -1.35 5.18
C GLN A 295 28.78 -1.04 5.22
N HIS A 296 27.99 -1.65 4.35
CA HIS A 296 26.55 -1.42 4.22
C HIS A 296 25.83 -2.73 3.95
N PRO A 297 24.61 -2.90 4.50
CA PRO A 297 23.82 -4.11 4.32
C PRO A 297 23.37 -4.31 2.87
N MET A 298 22.93 -5.53 2.55
CA MET A 298 22.05 -5.77 1.42
C MET A 298 20.62 -5.35 1.81
N PHE A 299 19.93 -4.64 0.91
CA PHE A 299 18.52 -4.27 1.08
C PHE A 299 17.63 -5.08 0.14
N THR A 300 16.45 -5.49 0.60
CA THR A 300 15.43 -6.07 -0.28
C THR A 300 15.00 -5.07 -1.35
N SER A 301 14.58 -5.53 -2.53
CA SER A 301 14.20 -4.70 -3.68
C SER A 301 12.74 -4.86 -4.14
N CYS A 302 11.97 -5.75 -3.51
CA CYS A 302 10.61 -6.08 -3.95
C CYS A 302 9.58 -4.94 -3.77
N CYS A 303 9.87 -3.90 -2.96
CA CYS A 303 9.00 -2.75 -2.74
C CYS A 303 9.41 -1.55 -3.62
N PRO A 304 8.71 -1.26 -4.75
CA PRO A 304 9.11 -0.17 -5.65
C PRO A 304 8.99 1.22 -5.04
N GLY A 305 8.11 1.40 -4.05
CA GLY A 305 8.03 2.65 -3.29
C GLY A 305 9.30 2.91 -2.48
N TRP A 306 9.87 1.89 -1.90
CA TRP A 306 11.16 1.93 -1.22
C TRP A 306 12.30 2.19 -2.20
N VAL A 307 12.38 1.44 -3.29
CA VAL A 307 13.42 1.61 -4.31
C VAL A 307 13.44 3.05 -4.85
N ARG A 308 12.26 3.63 -5.14
CA ARG A 308 12.13 5.04 -5.55
C ARG A 308 12.62 6.01 -4.47
N PHE A 309 12.28 5.75 -3.21
CA PHE A 309 12.74 6.56 -2.08
C PHE A 309 14.27 6.53 -1.94
N LEU A 310 14.85 5.33 -1.93
CA LEU A 310 16.31 5.17 -1.83
C LEU A 310 17.03 5.90 -2.97
N LYS A 311 16.60 5.67 -4.21
CA LYS A 311 17.20 6.31 -5.37
C LYS A 311 17.06 7.83 -5.38
N GLY A 312 15.93 8.36 -4.91
CA GLY A 312 15.69 9.81 -4.85
C GLY A 312 16.41 10.51 -3.70
N GLN A 313 16.57 9.85 -2.56
CA GLN A 313 17.05 10.47 -1.32
C GLN A 313 18.46 10.00 -0.92
N TYR A 314 18.85 8.77 -1.28
CA TYR A 314 20.11 8.12 -0.90
C TYR A 314 20.74 7.38 -2.09
N PRO A 315 21.00 8.05 -3.23
CA PRO A 315 21.46 7.41 -4.47
C PRO A 315 22.76 6.62 -4.32
N GLN A 316 23.62 7.00 -3.37
CA GLN A 316 24.87 6.32 -3.06
C GLN A 316 24.66 4.87 -2.53
N LEU A 317 23.47 4.53 -2.08
CA LEU A 317 23.13 3.18 -1.61
C LEU A 317 22.45 2.32 -2.68
N THR A 318 22.24 2.83 -3.91
CA THR A 318 21.52 2.09 -4.97
C THR A 318 22.14 0.72 -5.25
N GLY A 319 23.48 0.60 -5.27
CA GLY A 319 24.18 -0.67 -5.46
C GLY A 319 24.07 -1.66 -4.30
N ARG A 320 23.39 -1.28 -3.21
CA ARG A 320 23.11 -2.15 -2.06
C ARG A 320 21.75 -2.82 -2.11
N LEU A 321 20.89 -2.43 -3.06
CA LEU A 321 19.66 -3.16 -3.34
C LEU A 321 19.99 -4.57 -3.85
N SER A 322 19.12 -5.53 -3.53
CA SER A 322 19.09 -6.81 -4.24
C SER A 322 18.86 -6.56 -5.72
N THR A 323 19.53 -7.29 -6.58
CA THR A 323 19.31 -7.23 -8.03
C THR A 323 18.07 -8.00 -8.47
N ALA A 324 17.51 -8.85 -7.60
CA ALA A 324 16.29 -9.61 -7.88
C ALA A 324 15.13 -8.68 -8.24
N LYS A 325 14.44 -8.96 -9.35
CA LYS A 325 13.17 -8.32 -9.67
C LYS A 325 12.14 -8.61 -8.58
N SER A 326 11.11 -7.78 -8.45
CA SER A 326 10.02 -8.09 -7.53
C SER A 326 9.21 -9.29 -7.99
N PRO A 327 8.48 -9.98 -7.06
CA PRO A 327 7.60 -11.10 -7.43
C PRO A 327 6.66 -10.78 -8.60
N GLN A 328 6.14 -9.54 -8.67
CA GLN A 328 5.31 -9.10 -9.79
C GLN A 328 6.03 -9.23 -11.14
N GLN A 329 7.25 -8.75 -11.22
CA GLN A 329 8.02 -8.72 -12.46
C GLN A 329 8.58 -10.10 -12.80
N MET A 330 9.07 -10.84 -11.82
CA MET A 330 9.49 -12.25 -12.02
C MET A 330 8.36 -13.09 -12.59
N PHE A 331 7.13 -12.91 -12.05
CA PHE A 331 5.96 -13.60 -12.59
C PHE A 331 5.75 -13.28 -14.08
N GLY A 332 5.77 -12.00 -14.44
CA GLY A 332 5.55 -11.56 -15.81
C GLY A 332 6.62 -12.08 -16.76
N SER A 333 7.87 -12.01 -16.35
CA SER A 333 9.01 -12.54 -17.13
C SER A 333 8.88 -14.05 -17.36
N VAL A 334 8.52 -14.83 -16.32
CA VAL A 334 8.28 -16.28 -16.43
C VAL A 334 7.05 -16.59 -17.28
N ALA A 335 5.99 -15.78 -17.18
CA ALA A 335 4.78 -15.96 -17.98
C ALA A 335 5.05 -15.77 -19.47
N LYS A 336 5.83 -14.75 -19.84
CA LYS A 336 6.19 -14.46 -21.25
C LYS A 336 7.35 -15.30 -21.79
N SER A 337 7.96 -16.16 -20.97
CA SER A 337 9.02 -17.07 -21.40
C SER A 337 8.61 -18.54 -21.24
N TRP A 338 8.69 -19.07 -20.03
CA TRP A 338 8.44 -20.48 -19.74
C TRP A 338 6.97 -20.88 -19.94
N LEU A 339 5.99 -20.08 -19.44
CA LEU A 339 4.58 -20.39 -19.63
C LEU A 339 4.18 -20.28 -21.10
N ALA A 340 4.64 -19.27 -21.84
CA ALA A 340 4.40 -19.14 -23.28
C ALA A 340 4.85 -20.40 -24.03
N ARG A 341 6.07 -20.88 -23.71
CA ARG A 341 6.60 -22.15 -24.27
C ARG A 341 5.71 -23.36 -23.92
N LYS A 342 5.25 -23.46 -22.66
CA LYS A 342 4.36 -24.57 -22.24
C LYS A 342 3.00 -24.55 -22.93
N LEU A 343 2.48 -23.36 -23.20
CA LEU A 343 1.21 -23.19 -23.90
C LEU A 343 1.35 -23.31 -25.44
N GLY A 344 2.57 -23.28 -25.97
CA GLY A 344 2.83 -23.30 -27.39
C GLY A 344 2.34 -22.04 -28.11
N VAL A 345 2.50 -20.87 -27.46
CA VAL A 345 2.07 -19.55 -27.93
C VAL A 345 3.24 -18.58 -27.98
N GLU A 346 3.12 -17.54 -28.81
CA GLU A 346 4.14 -16.49 -28.86
C GLU A 346 4.05 -15.61 -27.58
N PRO A 347 5.18 -15.19 -27.02
CA PRO A 347 5.22 -14.36 -25.80
C PRO A 347 4.37 -13.09 -25.89
N GLU A 348 4.30 -12.45 -27.06
CA GLU A 348 3.55 -11.23 -27.35
C GLU A 348 2.03 -11.43 -27.29
N GLN A 349 1.54 -12.66 -27.42
CA GLN A 349 0.12 -12.99 -27.25
C GLN A 349 -0.30 -12.99 -25.79
N ILE A 350 0.65 -13.17 -24.86
CA ILE A 350 0.38 -13.13 -23.43
C ILE A 350 0.23 -11.68 -22.97
N PHE A 351 -0.95 -11.35 -22.46
CA PHE A 351 -1.23 -10.09 -21.79
C PHE A 351 -1.27 -10.31 -20.28
N CYS A 352 -0.15 -9.97 -19.61
CA CYS A 352 0.04 -10.20 -18.18
C CYS A 352 -0.56 -9.05 -17.36
N VAL A 353 -1.52 -9.38 -16.51
CA VAL A 353 -2.18 -8.44 -15.58
C VAL A 353 -1.80 -8.78 -14.14
N SER A 354 -1.46 -7.76 -13.35
CA SER A 354 -1.19 -7.91 -11.93
C SER A 354 -2.26 -7.22 -11.10
N ILE A 355 -2.83 -7.90 -10.10
CA ILE A 355 -3.70 -7.28 -9.09
C ILE A 355 -2.90 -7.08 -7.82
N MET A 356 -2.67 -5.81 -7.46
CA MET A 356 -1.70 -5.41 -6.44
C MET A 356 -2.31 -4.48 -5.38
N PRO A 357 -1.86 -4.55 -4.11
CA PRO A 357 -2.28 -3.62 -3.06
C PRO A 357 -1.60 -2.26 -3.18
N CYS A 358 -0.89 -1.97 -4.26
CA CYS A 358 0.15 -0.96 -4.37
C CYS A 358 -0.01 -0.09 -5.62
N VAL A 359 0.20 1.23 -5.46
CA VAL A 359 0.19 2.19 -6.59
C VAL A 359 1.56 2.25 -7.28
N ALA A 360 2.65 2.09 -6.52
CA ALA A 360 4.01 2.12 -7.07
C ALA A 360 4.29 0.97 -8.05
N LYS A 361 3.58 -0.14 -7.93
CA LYS A 361 3.66 -1.29 -8.86
C LYS A 361 3.26 -0.92 -10.30
N LYS A 362 2.37 0.09 -10.48
CA LYS A 362 2.05 0.64 -11.81
C LYS A 362 3.28 1.30 -12.46
N ALA A 363 4.07 2.04 -11.68
CA ALA A 363 5.28 2.68 -12.19
C ALA A 363 6.45 1.68 -12.34
N GLU A 364 6.49 0.62 -11.54
CA GLU A 364 7.49 -0.42 -11.66
C GLU A 364 7.37 -1.14 -13.00
N SER A 365 6.17 -1.54 -13.41
CA SER A 365 5.94 -2.21 -14.70
C SER A 365 6.22 -1.31 -15.93
N GLU A 366 6.35 0.00 -15.74
CA GLU A 366 6.69 0.96 -16.80
C GLU A 366 8.21 1.30 -16.85
N LEU A 367 9.03 0.66 -16.00
CA LEU A 367 10.49 0.87 -16.03
C LEU A 367 11.13 0.15 -17.22
N PRO A 368 12.13 0.76 -17.85
CA PRO A 368 12.79 0.17 -19.03
C PRO A 368 13.50 -1.17 -18.71
N THR A 369 13.88 -1.39 -17.45
CA THR A 369 14.54 -2.61 -16.99
C THR A 369 13.58 -3.73 -16.60
N MET A 370 12.25 -3.49 -16.69
CA MET A 370 11.19 -4.48 -16.41
C MET A 370 10.55 -4.95 -17.71
N SER A 371 11.39 -5.38 -18.64
CA SER A 371 11.00 -5.84 -19.98
C SER A 371 12.04 -6.84 -20.49
N THR A 372 11.61 -7.63 -21.46
CA THR A 372 12.45 -8.47 -22.32
C THR A 372 12.35 -7.98 -23.75
N GLU A 373 12.97 -8.70 -24.71
CA GLU A 373 12.83 -8.48 -26.15
C GLU A 373 11.35 -8.62 -26.61
N HIS A 374 10.50 -9.29 -25.84
CA HIS A 374 9.08 -9.52 -26.10
C HIS A 374 8.16 -8.44 -25.50
N GLY A 375 8.71 -7.33 -25.01
CA GLY A 375 7.96 -6.23 -24.38
C GLY A 375 8.01 -6.24 -22.85
N PRO A 376 7.13 -5.49 -22.17
CA PRO A 376 7.15 -5.38 -20.71
C PRO A 376 6.84 -6.74 -20.06
N ASP A 377 7.48 -7.02 -18.92
CA ASP A 377 7.19 -8.22 -18.12
C ASP A 377 5.70 -8.27 -17.75
N VAL A 378 5.16 -7.14 -17.29
CA VAL A 378 3.75 -6.98 -16.91
C VAL A 378 3.11 -5.85 -17.71
N ASP A 379 2.04 -6.16 -18.46
CA ASP A 379 1.37 -5.22 -19.36
C ASP A 379 0.45 -4.24 -18.63
N LEU A 380 -0.15 -4.70 -17.51
CA LEU A 380 -1.12 -3.91 -16.76
C LEU A 380 -1.10 -4.22 -15.28
N VAL A 381 -1.15 -3.18 -14.47
CA VAL A 381 -1.27 -3.31 -13.00
C VAL A 381 -2.57 -2.68 -12.54
N LEU A 382 -3.42 -3.47 -11.90
CA LEU A 382 -4.65 -3.03 -11.23
C LEU A 382 -4.43 -3.01 -9.72
N THR A 383 -4.97 -2.00 -9.06
CA THR A 383 -5.05 -1.99 -7.60
C THR A 383 -6.21 -2.89 -7.12
N THR A 384 -6.21 -3.26 -5.84
CA THR A 384 -7.34 -3.96 -5.22
C THR A 384 -8.65 -3.17 -5.40
N ARG A 385 -8.61 -1.83 -5.33
CA ARG A 385 -9.78 -0.98 -5.57
C ARG A 385 -10.27 -1.03 -7.01
N GLU A 386 -9.38 -1.10 -7.99
CA GLU A 386 -9.75 -1.24 -9.41
C GLU A 386 -10.38 -2.61 -9.67
N PHE A 387 -9.82 -3.67 -9.11
CA PHE A 387 -10.41 -5.00 -9.17
C PHE A 387 -11.83 -5.02 -8.60
N VAL A 388 -12.04 -4.43 -7.43
CA VAL A 388 -13.40 -4.27 -6.84
C VAL A 388 -14.33 -3.50 -7.77
N ARG A 389 -13.86 -2.44 -8.45
CA ARG A 389 -14.68 -1.70 -9.43
C ARG A 389 -15.07 -2.57 -10.63
N MET A 390 -14.15 -3.41 -11.13
CA MET A 390 -14.45 -4.35 -12.22
C MET A 390 -15.51 -5.37 -11.82
N LEU A 391 -15.41 -5.96 -10.62
CA LEU A 391 -16.44 -6.88 -10.10
C LEU A 391 -17.82 -6.23 -10.03
N ARG A 392 -17.88 -4.97 -9.57
CA ARG A 392 -19.14 -4.22 -9.52
C ARG A 392 -19.70 -3.89 -10.90
N ALA A 393 -18.82 -3.52 -11.84
CA ALA A 393 -19.22 -3.21 -13.22
C ALA A 393 -19.85 -4.43 -13.91
N ASP A 394 -19.30 -5.61 -13.66
CA ASP A 394 -19.78 -6.88 -14.21
C ASP A 394 -20.84 -7.56 -13.31
N LYS A 395 -21.32 -6.86 -12.26
CA LYS A 395 -22.36 -7.33 -11.32
C LYS A 395 -22.04 -8.67 -10.65
N ILE A 396 -20.76 -8.96 -10.46
CA ILE A 396 -20.29 -10.16 -9.77
C ILE A 396 -20.54 -9.99 -8.27
N ILE A 397 -21.23 -10.95 -7.66
CA ILE A 397 -21.52 -10.99 -6.23
C ILE A 397 -20.61 -12.04 -5.58
N PRO A 398 -19.54 -11.63 -4.88
CA PRO A 398 -18.53 -12.57 -4.36
C PRO A 398 -19.08 -13.64 -3.41
N ALA A 399 -20.10 -13.31 -2.63
CA ALA A 399 -20.72 -14.26 -1.70
C ALA A 399 -21.37 -15.48 -2.38
N LEU A 400 -21.75 -15.34 -3.66
CA LEU A 400 -22.42 -16.39 -4.44
C LEU A 400 -21.45 -17.22 -5.30
N LEU A 401 -20.16 -16.89 -5.29
CA LEU A 401 -19.18 -17.58 -6.11
C LEU A 401 -18.77 -18.92 -5.48
N PRO A 402 -18.54 -19.97 -6.32
CA PRO A 402 -17.95 -21.22 -5.86
C PRO A 402 -16.46 -21.03 -5.51
N GLU A 403 -15.89 -22.05 -4.87
CA GLU A 403 -14.45 -22.20 -4.74
C GLU A 403 -13.91 -22.86 -6.02
N GLU A 404 -12.99 -22.19 -6.73
CA GLU A 404 -12.34 -22.71 -7.91
C GLU A 404 -10.83 -22.75 -7.73
N PRO A 405 -10.11 -23.75 -8.29
CA PRO A 405 -8.67 -23.82 -8.20
C PRO A 405 -8.00 -22.73 -9.05
N LEU A 406 -6.79 -22.38 -8.67
CA LEU A 406 -5.86 -21.65 -9.54
C LEU A 406 -5.34 -22.57 -10.64
N ASP A 407 -4.80 -21.98 -11.70
CA ASP A 407 -4.30 -22.75 -12.83
C ASP A 407 -2.85 -23.21 -12.64
N ASP A 408 -2.48 -24.31 -13.27
CA ASP A 408 -1.10 -24.80 -13.37
C ASP A 408 -0.37 -24.15 -14.57
N PRO A 409 0.94 -23.98 -14.51
CA PRO A 409 1.91 -24.48 -13.51
C PRO A 409 2.40 -23.41 -12.50
N MET A 410 1.70 -22.32 -12.25
CA MET A 410 2.14 -21.19 -11.42
C MET A 410 1.08 -20.84 -10.32
N GLY A 411 0.25 -21.80 -9.93
CA GLY A 411 -0.83 -21.63 -8.97
C GLY A 411 -0.52 -22.15 -7.56
N VAL A 412 0.54 -22.93 -7.37
CA VAL A 412 0.93 -23.44 -6.06
C VAL A 412 1.71 -22.36 -5.29
N SER A 413 1.35 -22.17 -4.01
CA SER A 413 2.01 -21.23 -3.12
C SER A 413 2.42 -21.90 -1.81
N THR A 414 3.43 -21.33 -1.14
CA THR A 414 3.82 -21.72 0.21
C THR A 414 3.37 -20.68 1.23
N GLY A 415 3.43 -21.02 2.51
CA GLY A 415 3.23 -20.06 3.59
C GLY A 415 4.25 -18.93 3.54
N ALA A 416 5.51 -19.21 3.17
CA ALA A 416 6.54 -18.19 2.96
C ALA A 416 6.14 -17.17 1.90
N GLY A 417 5.57 -17.59 0.75
CA GLY A 417 5.06 -16.67 -0.27
C GLY A 417 3.88 -15.82 0.23
N VAL A 418 3.02 -16.40 1.08
CA VAL A 418 1.85 -15.69 1.62
C VAL A 418 2.26 -14.52 2.53
N ILE A 419 3.23 -14.69 3.43
CA ILE A 419 3.66 -13.64 4.37
C ILE A 419 4.39 -12.47 3.73
N PHE A 420 4.78 -12.52 2.46
CA PHE A 420 5.31 -11.35 1.71
C PHE A 420 4.42 -10.11 1.78
N GLY A 421 3.13 -10.29 2.05
CA GLY A 421 2.18 -9.19 2.21
C GLY A 421 2.36 -8.39 3.50
N THR A 422 3.12 -8.89 4.48
CA THR A 422 3.36 -8.27 5.79
C THR A 422 4.74 -7.66 5.90
N THR A 423 4.92 -6.75 6.85
CA THR A 423 6.27 -6.27 7.19
C THR A 423 7.03 -7.37 7.92
N GLY A 424 8.22 -7.69 7.46
CA GLY A 424 9.08 -8.76 8.01
C GLY A 424 8.88 -10.10 7.33
N GLY A 425 7.81 -10.26 6.54
CA GLY A 425 7.52 -11.54 5.90
C GLY A 425 8.51 -11.93 4.81
N VAL A 426 9.09 -10.96 4.10
CA VAL A 426 10.15 -11.23 3.11
C VAL A 426 11.42 -11.72 3.82
N MET A 427 11.83 -11.02 4.88
CA MET A 427 13.00 -11.39 5.68
C MET A 427 12.84 -12.77 6.31
N GLU A 428 11.68 -13.04 6.89
CA GLU A 428 11.37 -14.34 7.50
C GLU A 428 11.44 -15.45 6.46
N ALA A 429 10.82 -15.29 5.30
CA ALA A 429 10.86 -16.24 4.20
C ALA A 429 12.29 -16.47 3.69
N ALA A 430 13.08 -15.40 3.56
CA ALA A 430 14.47 -15.47 3.12
C ALA A 430 15.35 -16.22 4.13
N LEU A 431 15.21 -15.95 5.42
CA LEU A 431 15.98 -16.63 6.49
C LEU A 431 15.61 -18.10 6.60
N ARG A 432 14.32 -18.45 6.45
CA ARG A 432 13.87 -19.85 6.40
C ARG A 432 14.59 -20.63 5.29
N SER A 433 14.63 -20.09 4.07
CA SER A 433 15.27 -20.78 2.93
C SER A 433 16.79 -20.68 2.97
N ALA A 434 17.39 -19.57 3.42
CA ALA A 434 18.83 -19.44 3.58
C ALA A 434 19.40 -20.45 4.59
N SER A 435 18.69 -20.69 5.70
CA SER A 435 19.04 -21.72 6.67
C SER A 435 19.09 -23.11 6.04
N PHE A 436 18.07 -23.46 5.23
CA PHE A 436 18.04 -24.73 4.49
C PHE A 436 19.20 -24.83 3.47
N LEU A 437 19.43 -23.77 2.69
CA LEU A 437 20.49 -23.76 1.67
C LEU A 437 21.91 -23.92 2.27
N LEU A 438 22.08 -23.55 3.54
CA LEU A 438 23.35 -23.71 4.26
C LEU A 438 23.48 -25.06 4.96
N THR A 439 22.40 -25.58 5.52
CA THR A 439 22.43 -26.74 6.43
C THR A 439 21.88 -28.03 5.80
N GLY A 440 21.10 -27.93 4.73
CA GLY A 440 20.33 -29.04 4.16
C GLY A 440 19.13 -29.48 5.02
N GLN A 441 18.80 -28.72 6.07
CA GLN A 441 17.70 -29.04 6.99
C GLN A 441 16.76 -27.83 7.15
N ASN A 442 15.45 -28.08 7.16
CA ASN A 442 14.48 -27.04 7.46
C ASN A 442 14.58 -26.58 8.91
N PRO A 443 14.65 -25.27 9.16
CA PRO A 443 14.51 -24.75 10.51
C PRO A 443 13.06 -24.88 10.99
N ASP A 444 12.81 -24.68 12.28
CA ASP A 444 11.44 -24.43 12.74
C ASP A 444 10.92 -23.15 12.05
N PRO A 445 9.78 -23.20 11.34
CA PRO A 445 9.24 -22.03 10.64
C PRO A 445 9.02 -20.79 11.53
N GLU A 446 8.79 -20.98 12.84
CA GLU A 446 8.58 -19.87 13.79
C GLU A 446 9.89 -19.24 14.31
N SER A 447 11.05 -19.81 14.00
CA SER A 447 12.37 -19.34 14.52
C SER A 447 12.67 -17.88 14.18
N PHE A 448 12.06 -17.33 13.12
CA PHE A 448 12.31 -15.97 12.62
C PHE A 448 11.12 -15.01 12.81
N SER A 449 10.06 -15.45 13.48
CA SER A 449 8.80 -14.70 13.66
C SER A 449 8.95 -13.37 14.41
N GLN A 450 10.00 -13.20 15.23
CA GLN A 450 10.27 -11.96 15.96
C GLN A 450 10.43 -10.73 15.05
N LEU A 451 10.81 -10.91 13.80
CA LEU A 451 10.87 -9.85 12.80
C LEU A 451 9.52 -9.58 12.12
N GLY A 452 8.54 -10.47 12.25
CA GLY A 452 7.19 -10.36 11.66
C GLY A 452 6.21 -9.53 12.47
N GLU A 453 6.43 -9.23 13.76
CA GLU A 453 5.45 -8.63 14.65
C GLU A 453 5.88 -7.24 15.17
N GLY A 454 4.93 -6.29 15.24
CA GLY A 454 5.09 -4.97 15.84
C GLY A 454 5.33 -3.82 14.84
N PRO A 455 5.16 -2.57 15.28
CA PRO A 455 5.31 -1.38 14.45
C PRO A 455 6.75 -0.89 14.33
N GLY A 456 7.06 -0.21 13.23
CA GLY A 456 8.28 0.58 13.07
C GLY A 456 9.50 -0.23 12.66
N LEU A 457 10.59 -0.06 13.40
CA LEU A 457 11.87 -0.75 13.20
C LEU A 457 11.97 -1.95 14.16
N ARG A 458 12.37 -3.10 13.63
CA ARG A 458 12.65 -4.33 14.39
C ARG A 458 14.01 -4.84 13.99
N GLU A 459 14.76 -5.34 14.97
CA GLU A 459 16.15 -5.74 14.83
C GLU A 459 16.34 -7.11 15.51
N ALA A 460 17.03 -8.03 14.86
CA ALA A 460 17.39 -9.33 15.44
C ALA A 460 18.72 -9.83 14.86
N THR A 461 19.39 -10.69 15.61
CA THR A 461 20.56 -11.42 15.13
C THR A 461 20.26 -12.92 15.17
N TYR A 462 20.44 -13.58 14.05
CA TYR A 462 20.23 -15.01 13.90
C TYR A 462 21.55 -15.72 13.61
N ASP A 463 21.71 -16.89 14.16
CA ASP A 463 22.82 -17.78 13.79
C ASP A 463 22.40 -18.59 12.55
N LEU A 464 23.05 -18.36 11.44
CA LEU A 464 22.90 -19.15 10.22
C LEU A 464 24.13 -20.06 10.05
N ALA A 465 24.02 -21.31 10.51
CA ALA A 465 25.07 -22.32 10.43
C ALA A 465 26.41 -21.85 11.01
N GLY A 466 26.41 -21.25 12.20
CA GLY A 466 27.59 -20.74 12.91
C GLY A 466 28.01 -19.32 12.50
N THR A 467 27.26 -18.68 11.58
CA THR A 467 27.50 -17.28 11.16
C THR A 467 26.40 -16.37 11.73
N PRO A 468 26.75 -15.41 12.60
CA PRO A 468 25.77 -14.45 13.11
C PRO A 468 25.38 -13.45 12.01
N VAL A 469 24.10 -13.38 11.68
CA VAL A 469 23.52 -12.47 10.69
C VAL A 469 22.63 -11.46 11.39
N ARG A 470 22.97 -10.19 11.27
CA ARG A 470 22.21 -9.06 11.83
C ARG A 470 21.19 -8.57 10.84
N CYS A 471 19.93 -8.70 11.20
CA CYS A 471 18.80 -8.34 10.37
C CYS A 471 18.05 -7.13 10.93
N ALA A 472 17.50 -6.31 10.04
CA ALA A 472 16.53 -5.27 10.40
C ALA A 472 15.35 -5.30 9.44
N VAL A 473 14.17 -5.00 9.99
CA VAL A 473 12.92 -4.85 9.24
C VAL A 473 12.32 -3.49 9.57
N VAL A 474 11.98 -2.72 8.56
CA VAL A 474 11.41 -1.38 8.76
C VAL A 474 10.24 -1.12 7.81
N SER A 475 9.18 -0.49 8.34
CA SER A 475 8.04 -0.03 7.56
C SER A 475 7.75 1.46 7.77
N GLY A 476 7.29 2.10 6.66
CA GLY A 476 7.15 3.55 6.58
C GLY A 476 8.47 4.27 6.28
N LEU A 477 8.46 5.14 5.26
CA LEU A 477 9.70 5.76 4.76
C LEU A 477 10.33 6.74 5.76
N GLY A 478 9.53 7.32 6.67
CA GLY A 478 10.06 8.15 7.77
C GLY A 478 10.90 7.33 8.76
N ASN A 479 10.48 6.12 9.09
CA ASN A 479 11.28 5.20 9.90
C ASN A 479 12.50 4.70 9.13
N THR A 480 12.33 4.43 7.85
CA THR A 480 13.41 4.05 6.94
C THR A 480 14.49 5.13 6.88
N ARG A 481 14.12 6.41 6.77
CA ARG A 481 15.06 7.53 6.81
C ARG A 481 15.92 7.51 8.08
N LYS A 482 15.28 7.35 9.24
CA LYS A 482 15.99 7.26 10.54
C LYS A 482 16.97 6.09 10.58
N LEU A 483 16.58 4.94 10.03
CA LEU A 483 17.47 3.77 9.93
C LEU A 483 18.67 4.05 9.04
N LEU A 484 18.45 4.58 7.83
CA LEU A 484 19.53 4.88 6.89
C LEU A 484 20.52 5.92 7.43
N GLU A 485 20.02 6.96 8.12
CA GLU A 485 20.87 7.96 8.79
C GLU A 485 21.74 7.33 9.89
N ARG A 486 21.21 6.35 10.65
CA ARG A 486 22.00 5.59 11.64
C ARG A 486 23.08 4.73 10.96
N ILE A 487 22.74 4.05 9.85
CA ILE A 487 23.68 3.21 9.08
C ILE A 487 24.80 4.09 8.51
N LEU A 488 24.46 5.18 7.82
CA LEU A 488 25.42 6.08 7.20
C LEU A 488 26.32 6.81 8.23
N ALA A 489 25.81 7.05 9.43
CA ALA A 489 26.59 7.60 10.54
C ALA A 489 27.47 6.55 11.26
N GLY A 490 27.50 5.29 10.82
CA GLY A 490 28.20 4.18 11.48
C GLY A 490 27.66 3.80 12.86
N LYS A 491 26.42 4.25 13.19
CA LYS A 491 25.78 3.99 14.49
C LYS A 491 24.96 2.68 14.53
N ALA A 492 24.73 2.08 13.38
CA ALA A 492 24.07 0.79 13.24
C ALA A 492 24.70 0.01 12.10
N HIS A 493 24.78 -1.31 12.26
CA HIS A 493 25.33 -2.19 11.26
C HIS A 493 24.46 -3.44 11.16
N TYR A 494 24.06 -3.77 9.93
CA TYR A 494 23.26 -4.94 9.58
C TYR A 494 23.87 -5.63 8.37
N ASP A 495 23.52 -6.90 8.20
CA ASP A 495 23.91 -7.69 7.05
C ASP A 495 22.77 -7.72 6.02
N PHE A 496 21.51 -7.78 6.50
CA PHE A 496 20.34 -7.81 5.63
C PHE A 496 19.22 -6.92 6.19
N VAL A 497 18.59 -6.11 5.33
CA VAL A 497 17.54 -5.16 5.74
C VAL A 497 16.33 -5.26 4.82
N GLU A 498 15.17 -5.58 5.40
CA GLU A 498 13.88 -5.45 4.70
C GLU A 498 13.31 -4.06 4.87
N VAL A 499 12.86 -3.44 3.77
CA VAL A 499 12.19 -2.14 3.80
C VAL A 499 10.87 -2.18 3.07
N MET A 500 9.79 -1.80 3.76
CA MET A 500 8.46 -1.59 3.20
C MET A 500 8.07 -0.11 3.26
N ALA A 501 7.70 0.49 2.11
CA ALA A 501 7.32 1.90 2.06
C ALA A 501 6.02 2.20 2.84
N CYS A 502 5.09 1.25 2.87
CA CYS A 502 3.81 1.41 3.55
C CYS A 502 3.90 0.94 5.01
N PRO A 503 3.32 1.67 5.98
CA PRO A 503 3.16 1.16 7.34
C PRO A 503 2.45 -0.20 7.36
N GLY A 504 2.98 -1.16 8.10
CA GLY A 504 2.46 -2.54 8.18
C GLY A 504 2.76 -3.43 6.96
N GLY A 505 3.43 -2.92 5.92
CA GLY A 505 3.72 -3.66 4.70
C GLY A 505 2.65 -3.52 3.62
N CYS A 506 2.56 -4.48 2.71
CA CYS A 506 1.63 -4.45 1.58
C CYS A 506 0.15 -4.52 2.01
N VAL A 507 -0.17 -5.08 3.17
CA VAL A 507 -1.53 -5.07 3.75
C VAL A 507 -2.04 -3.65 4.03
N GLY A 508 -1.14 -2.68 4.31
CA GLY A 508 -1.41 -1.24 4.41
C GLY A 508 -1.17 -0.47 3.11
N GLY A 509 -1.06 -1.17 1.99
CA GLY A 509 -0.70 -0.61 0.69
C GLY A 509 -1.68 0.44 0.17
N GLY A 510 -1.14 1.44 -0.56
CA GLY A 510 -1.91 2.56 -1.11
C GLY A 510 -2.97 2.20 -2.16
N GLY A 511 -3.02 0.93 -2.62
CA GLY A 511 -4.02 0.37 -3.53
C GLY A 511 -5.13 -0.43 -2.85
N GLN A 512 -5.05 -0.64 -1.53
CA GLN A 512 -6.03 -1.41 -0.75
C GLN A 512 -7.36 -0.64 -0.57
N PRO A 513 -8.47 -1.33 -0.29
CA PRO A 513 -9.72 -0.71 0.11
C PRO A 513 -9.53 0.26 1.28
N ILE A 514 -10.25 1.37 1.25
CA ILE A 514 -10.17 2.44 2.25
C ILE A 514 -11.36 2.27 3.20
N ASP A 515 -11.07 2.23 4.51
CA ASP A 515 -12.10 2.24 5.53
C ASP A 515 -12.69 3.64 5.69
N LYS A 516 -14.01 3.77 5.67
CA LYS A 516 -14.68 5.07 5.76
C LYS A 516 -14.61 5.71 7.16
N GLU A 517 -14.39 4.88 8.18
CA GLU A 517 -14.29 5.30 9.58
C GLU A 517 -12.84 5.59 10.00
N ASP A 518 -11.92 5.63 9.04
CA ASP A 518 -10.47 5.82 9.27
C ASP A 518 -9.84 4.75 10.18
N ARG A 519 -10.41 3.53 10.22
CA ARG A 519 -9.81 2.43 10.99
C ARG A 519 -8.54 1.92 10.31
N GLU A 520 -7.52 1.70 11.12
CA GLU A 520 -6.28 1.06 10.68
C GLU A 520 -6.48 -0.46 10.56
N LEU A 521 -6.69 -0.95 9.33
CA LEU A 521 -6.94 -2.36 9.05
C LEU A 521 -5.69 -3.18 8.77
N GLY A 522 -4.51 -2.56 8.75
CA GLY A 522 -3.24 -3.22 8.42
C GLY A 522 -2.93 -4.41 9.34
N GLY A 523 -3.09 -4.25 10.66
CA GLY A 523 -2.86 -5.31 11.65
C GLY A 523 -3.74 -6.53 11.41
N VAL A 524 -5.07 -6.33 11.32
CA VAL A 524 -6.02 -7.42 11.13
C VAL A 524 -5.82 -8.17 9.80
N ARG A 525 -5.41 -7.46 8.75
CA ARG A 525 -5.04 -8.07 7.46
C ARG A 525 -3.74 -8.85 7.56
N SER A 526 -2.76 -8.36 8.33
CA SER A 526 -1.50 -9.03 8.61
C SER A 526 -1.72 -10.34 9.36
N ASP A 527 -2.51 -10.32 10.44
CA ASP A 527 -2.85 -11.51 11.23
C ASP A 527 -3.44 -12.62 10.36
N ARG A 528 -4.27 -12.24 9.37
CA ARG A 528 -4.83 -13.22 8.43
C ARG A 528 -3.77 -13.87 7.54
N LEU A 529 -2.76 -13.13 7.07
CA LEU A 529 -1.67 -13.71 6.28
C LEU A 529 -0.82 -14.67 7.12
N HIS A 530 -0.47 -14.30 8.35
CA HIS A 530 0.25 -15.20 9.25
C HIS A 530 -0.56 -16.44 9.61
N GLN A 531 -1.89 -16.31 9.75
CA GLN A 531 -2.77 -17.47 9.93
C GLN A 531 -2.72 -18.41 8.72
N LEU A 532 -2.76 -17.85 7.50
CA LEU A 532 -2.67 -18.64 6.27
C LEU A 532 -1.31 -19.33 6.13
N ASP A 533 -0.20 -18.69 6.52
CA ASP A 533 1.12 -19.33 6.57
C ASP A 533 1.11 -20.52 7.52
N ARG A 534 0.64 -20.33 8.76
CA ARG A 534 0.58 -21.44 9.75
C ARG A 534 -0.28 -22.61 9.31
N GLN A 535 -1.28 -22.37 8.47
CA GLN A 535 -2.19 -23.39 7.93
C GLN A 535 -1.68 -23.99 6.61
N ALA A 536 -0.66 -23.42 5.98
CA ALA A 536 -0.17 -23.88 4.69
C ALA A 536 0.52 -25.25 4.82
N PRO A 537 0.25 -26.19 3.90
CA PRO A 537 0.91 -27.49 3.88
C PRO A 537 2.40 -27.40 3.55
N LEU A 538 2.79 -26.40 2.76
CA LEU A 538 4.17 -26.06 2.43
C LEU A 538 4.49 -24.71 3.07
N ARG A 539 5.52 -24.65 3.90
CA ARG A 539 5.87 -23.42 4.63
C ARG A 539 7.17 -22.77 4.17
N PHE A 540 7.90 -23.39 3.27
CA PHE A 540 9.20 -22.95 2.80
C PHE A 540 9.20 -22.74 1.29
N SER A 541 9.78 -21.64 0.82
CA SER A 541 9.80 -21.29 -0.61
C SER A 541 10.54 -22.33 -1.46
N HIS A 542 11.62 -22.91 -0.96
CA HIS A 542 12.40 -23.93 -1.64
C HIS A 542 11.65 -25.29 -1.81
N GLU A 543 10.54 -25.49 -1.08
CA GLU A 543 9.69 -26.67 -1.21
C GLU A 543 8.61 -26.52 -2.29
N ASN A 544 8.42 -25.32 -2.88
CA ASN A 544 7.42 -25.15 -3.92
C ASN A 544 7.73 -26.01 -5.14
N PRO A 545 6.90 -27.03 -5.44
CA PRO A 545 7.19 -27.99 -6.52
C PRO A 545 7.18 -27.36 -7.91
N GLN A 546 6.41 -26.28 -8.09
CA GLN A 546 6.34 -25.56 -9.37
C GLN A 546 7.56 -24.67 -9.57
N VAL A 547 8.11 -24.06 -8.53
CA VAL A 547 9.40 -23.34 -8.56
C VAL A 547 10.54 -24.31 -8.84
N GLN A 548 10.55 -25.48 -8.19
CA GLN A 548 11.55 -26.53 -8.46
C GLN A 548 11.45 -27.05 -9.91
N ALA A 549 10.22 -27.18 -10.45
CA ALA A 549 10.02 -27.57 -11.85
C ALA A 549 10.54 -26.51 -12.83
N LEU A 550 10.29 -25.22 -12.53
CA LEU A 550 10.79 -24.10 -13.32
C LEU A 550 12.33 -24.10 -13.41
N TYR A 551 13.02 -24.28 -12.30
CA TYR A 551 14.49 -24.40 -12.31
C TYR A 551 14.95 -25.60 -13.12
N ARG A 552 14.40 -26.77 -12.86
CA ARG A 552 14.80 -28.02 -13.53
C ARG A 552 14.57 -28.00 -15.03
N GLU A 553 13.50 -27.35 -15.49
CA GLU A 553 13.06 -27.38 -16.90
C GLU A 553 13.58 -26.20 -17.73
N PHE A 554 13.90 -25.06 -17.08
CA PHE A 554 14.12 -23.82 -17.82
C PHE A 554 15.25 -22.94 -17.28
N LEU A 555 15.24 -22.61 -15.98
CA LEU A 555 16.21 -21.67 -15.40
C LEU A 555 17.57 -22.30 -15.05
N GLY A 556 17.61 -23.60 -14.79
CA GLY A 556 18.80 -24.30 -14.30
C GLY A 556 18.90 -24.25 -12.77
N GLU A 557 19.63 -23.28 -12.25
CA GLU A 557 19.80 -23.03 -10.81
C GLU A 557 19.68 -21.53 -10.49
N PRO A 558 19.47 -21.17 -9.23
CA PRO A 558 19.49 -19.76 -8.82
C PRO A 558 20.79 -19.07 -9.22
N LEU A 559 20.67 -17.81 -9.67
CA LEU A 559 21.78 -17.00 -10.20
C LEU A 559 22.48 -17.60 -11.44
N SER A 560 21.84 -18.52 -12.17
CA SER A 560 22.32 -18.95 -13.49
C SER A 560 22.21 -17.80 -14.50
N GLU A 561 22.90 -17.89 -15.63
CA GLU A 561 22.84 -16.88 -16.70
C GLU A 561 21.39 -16.62 -17.17
N THR A 562 20.58 -17.66 -17.34
CA THR A 562 19.17 -17.54 -17.70
C THR A 562 18.36 -16.87 -16.59
N SER A 563 18.62 -17.23 -15.34
CA SER A 563 17.97 -16.66 -14.16
C SER A 563 18.32 -15.18 -14.00
N GLU A 564 19.61 -14.82 -14.09
CA GLU A 564 20.07 -13.43 -14.04
C GLU A 564 19.46 -12.58 -15.16
N HIS A 565 19.39 -13.10 -16.38
CA HIS A 565 18.80 -12.37 -17.51
C HIS A 565 17.30 -12.08 -17.32
N LEU A 566 16.53 -13.05 -16.83
CA LEU A 566 15.07 -12.95 -16.74
C LEU A 566 14.59 -12.35 -15.40
N LEU A 567 15.25 -12.68 -14.30
CA LEU A 567 14.74 -12.44 -12.94
C LEU A 567 15.50 -11.35 -12.19
N HIS A 568 16.59 -10.82 -12.75
CA HIS A 568 17.36 -9.74 -12.13
C HIS A 568 17.26 -8.43 -12.92
N THR A 569 17.65 -7.33 -12.29
CA THR A 569 17.57 -5.98 -12.86
C THR A 569 18.74 -5.11 -12.42
N ASP A 570 19.14 -4.19 -13.29
CA ASP A 570 20.07 -3.14 -12.94
C ASP A 570 19.33 -1.90 -12.43
N HIS A 571 19.36 -1.70 -11.13
CA HIS A 571 18.78 -0.51 -10.51
C HIS A 571 19.48 0.80 -10.90
N THR A 572 20.68 0.77 -11.47
CA THR A 572 21.42 1.97 -11.91
C THR A 572 20.99 2.45 -13.30
N ALA A 573 20.37 1.58 -14.11
CA ALA A 573 19.98 1.87 -15.48
C ALA A 573 18.82 2.87 -15.65
N TRP A 574 18.20 3.32 -14.57
CA TRP A 574 17.20 4.38 -14.58
C TRP A 574 17.39 5.36 -13.42
N ALA A 575 16.90 6.59 -13.55
CA ALA A 575 17.13 7.65 -12.57
C ALA A 575 15.81 8.29 -12.10
N MET A 576 15.77 8.74 -10.85
CA MET A 576 14.71 9.57 -10.29
C MET A 576 14.78 11.00 -10.86
N PRO A 577 13.66 11.76 -10.91
CA PRO A 577 13.61 13.08 -11.54
C PRO A 577 14.65 14.09 -11.05
N ASN A 578 14.99 14.12 -9.77
CA ASN A 578 16.00 15.03 -9.25
C ASN A 578 17.41 14.65 -9.70
N GLN A 579 17.71 13.38 -9.92
CA GLN A 579 19.00 12.91 -10.43
C GLN A 579 19.22 13.31 -11.90
N ARG A 580 18.13 13.38 -12.71
CA ARG A 580 18.20 13.80 -14.13
C ARG A 580 18.59 15.26 -14.31
N LYS A 581 18.47 16.09 -13.25
CA LYS A 581 18.79 17.53 -13.30
C LYS A 581 20.24 17.84 -12.94
N THR A 582 20.96 16.88 -12.38
CA THR A 582 22.35 17.02 -11.94
C THR A 582 23.37 16.40 -12.91
N GLY A 583 22.94 15.78 -13.97
CA GLY A 583 23.72 15.29 -15.11
C GLY A 583 23.47 16.12 -16.34
#